data_9579a7f56cf6a00007727e3303d0e8cf
#
_entry.id   9579a7f56cf6a00007727e3303d0e8cf
#
_cell.length_a   1.000
_cell.length_b   1.000
_cell.length_c   1.000
_cell.angle_alpha   90.00
_cell.angle_beta   90.00
_cell.angle_gamma   90.00
#
_symmetry.space_group_name_H-M   'P 1'
#
loop_
_entity.id
_entity.type
_entity.pdbx_description
1 polymer ?
#
loop_
_entity_poly.entity_id
_entity_poly.type
_entity_poly.pdbx_seq_one_letter_code
_entity_poly.pdbx_strand_id
1 'polypeptide(L)'
;MLLPACSHTPVASPPAQLFSDHLFAAPSERISAEDVFALSDEMKSYIENEMAGSLMNKGLHKGLLDALYAKNQLRLEYDAATTRNASQAFASRSGNCLSLVIMTAALAKELGLSVEYHSAFVEPAWSRAGGMYFLSGHVNLTLGGRSTGARTIYDAGELMTVDFLPAAELRGLRTWVIPEQTIVAMYMNNRAAESLVGGRLNDAYWWARAALGQDPEFLSAYNTLGVIYLRHGDWPQAERVLGYVLEREPGNAQALSNLALALEKQGRVAESGVLHRRLAWVEPYPAFHFFDRGLTAMRLADFKTARDQFAKEVDRDPYYHEFQFWLGVASLRLGDLDEARKHLALAVEYSPTRGDRDLYAAKLERMRATRDR
;
A
#
# COMPACT_ATOMS: atom_id res chain seq x y z
N MET A 1 -37.10 -3.75 -33.45
CA MET A 1 -35.89 -4.25 -32.71
C MET A 1 -35.39 -3.11 -31.85
N LEU A 2 -35.70 -3.11 -30.55
CA LEU A 2 -35.24 -2.09 -29.59
C LEU A 2 -33.90 -2.57 -29.04
N LEU A 3 -32.82 -1.85 -29.29
CA LEU A 3 -31.51 -2.07 -28.67
C LEU A 3 -31.60 -1.66 -27.19
N PRO A 4 -31.17 -2.48 -26.25
CA PRO A 4 -31.05 -2.03 -24.87
C PRO A 4 -29.90 -1.01 -24.80
N ALA A 5 -30.25 0.23 -24.42
CA ALA A 5 -29.27 1.23 -24.03
C ALA A 5 -28.58 0.73 -22.76
N CYS A 6 -27.27 0.54 -22.79
CA CYS A 6 -26.46 0.37 -21.60
C CYS A 6 -26.61 1.66 -20.75
N SER A 7 -27.51 1.63 -19.77
CA SER A 7 -27.57 2.66 -18.75
C SER A 7 -26.33 2.54 -17.86
N HIS A 8 -25.35 3.40 -18.06
CA HIS A 8 -24.34 3.65 -17.05
C HIS A 8 -25.10 4.23 -15.84
N THR A 9 -25.19 3.45 -14.78
CA THR A 9 -25.65 3.96 -13.49
C THR A 9 -24.64 5.05 -13.09
N PRO A 10 -25.10 6.30 -12.86
CA PRO A 10 -24.18 7.35 -12.44
C PRO A 10 -23.54 6.91 -11.12
N VAL A 11 -22.22 6.95 -11.04
CA VAL A 11 -21.47 6.70 -9.79
C VAL A 11 -22.02 7.70 -8.76
N ALA A 12 -22.60 7.19 -7.68
CA ALA A 12 -23.20 8.03 -6.65
C ALA A 12 -22.11 8.89 -6.01
N SER A 13 -22.31 10.21 -5.99
CA SER A 13 -21.37 11.11 -5.29
C SER A 13 -21.27 10.77 -3.81
N PRO A 14 -20.10 10.98 -3.17
CA PRO A 14 -19.97 10.77 -1.74
C PRO A 14 -20.98 11.61 -0.97
N PRO A 15 -21.57 11.10 0.12
CA PRO A 15 -22.56 11.85 0.89
C PRO A 15 -21.95 13.14 1.46
N ALA A 16 -22.51 14.29 1.07
CA ALA A 16 -21.98 15.62 1.43
C ALA A 16 -21.87 15.84 2.95
N GLN A 17 -22.76 15.23 3.74
CA GLN A 17 -22.75 15.32 5.21
C GLN A 17 -21.55 14.66 5.89
N LEU A 18 -20.74 13.88 5.14
CA LEU A 18 -19.52 13.27 5.65
C LEU A 18 -18.33 14.22 5.59
N PHE A 19 -18.47 15.37 4.92
CA PHE A 19 -17.41 16.36 4.79
C PHE A 19 -17.67 17.59 5.67
N SER A 20 -16.60 18.14 6.23
CA SER A 20 -16.62 19.35 7.07
C SER A 20 -15.49 20.29 6.59
N ASP A 21 -15.57 20.70 5.31
CA ASP A 21 -14.54 21.54 4.67
C ASP A 21 -14.15 22.78 5.48
N HIS A 22 -15.11 23.34 6.20
CA HIS A 22 -14.93 24.56 7.02
C HIS A 22 -14.00 24.37 8.24
N LEU A 23 -13.70 23.12 8.63
CA LEU A 23 -12.81 22.82 9.76
C LEU A 23 -11.33 22.78 9.34
N PHE A 24 -11.04 22.74 8.05
CA PHE A 24 -9.67 22.54 7.56
C PHE A 24 -9.26 23.73 6.69
N ALA A 25 -8.04 24.24 6.95
CA ALA A 25 -7.44 25.24 6.09
C ALA A 25 -7.18 24.67 4.68
N ALA A 26 -6.98 25.56 3.71
CA ALA A 26 -6.62 25.14 2.35
C ALA A 26 -5.35 24.26 2.36
N PRO A 27 -5.23 23.31 1.43
CA PRO A 27 -4.05 22.44 1.35
C PRO A 27 -2.79 23.23 1.05
N SER A 28 -1.65 22.79 1.61
CA SER A 28 -0.36 23.44 1.39
C SER A 28 0.27 23.07 0.02
N GLU A 29 -0.24 22.03 -0.62
CA GLU A 29 0.22 21.55 -1.93
C GLU A 29 -0.94 21.37 -2.91
N ARG A 30 -0.63 21.37 -4.21
CA ARG A 30 -1.64 21.11 -5.25
C ARG A 30 -2.08 19.65 -5.19
N ILE A 31 -3.38 19.44 -5.22
CA ILE A 31 -4.02 18.12 -5.30
C ILE A 31 -4.72 18.03 -6.65
N SER A 32 -4.22 17.15 -7.53
CA SER A 32 -4.76 16.96 -8.88
C SER A 32 -4.72 15.49 -9.26
N ALA A 33 -5.83 14.99 -9.81
CA ALA A 33 -5.90 13.66 -10.38
C ALA A 33 -5.06 13.53 -11.67
N GLU A 34 -4.97 14.59 -12.43
CA GLU A 34 -4.24 14.66 -13.70
C GLU A 34 -2.74 14.44 -13.47
N ASP A 35 -2.21 14.95 -12.35
CA ASP A 35 -0.79 14.84 -12.04
C ASP A 35 -0.34 13.40 -11.71
N VAL A 36 -1.29 12.48 -11.41
CA VAL A 36 -0.97 11.10 -11.01
C VAL A 36 -0.26 10.34 -12.13
N PHE A 37 -0.76 10.44 -13.36
CA PHE A 37 -0.21 9.77 -14.53
C PHE A 37 0.56 10.74 -15.47
N ALA A 38 0.78 11.97 -15.06
CA ALA A 38 1.46 12.96 -15.91
C ALA A 38 2.90 12.54 -16.22
N LEU A 39 3.25 12.58 -17.51
CA LEU A 39 4.61 12.34 -17.97
C LEU A 39 5.45 13.61 -17.84
N SER A 40 6.65 13.48 -17.29
CA SER A 40 7.65 14.55 -17.39
C SER A 40 8.32 14.57 -18.76
N ASP A 41 9.01 15.65 -19.07
CA ASP A 41 9.75 15.77 -20.34
C ASP A 41 10.89 14.74 -20.42
N GLU A 42 11.48 14.39 -19.28
CA GLU A 42 12.49 13.32 -19.19
C GLU A 42 11.88 11.95 -19.53
N MET A 43 10.65 11.66 -19.09
CA MET A 43 9.96 10.43 -19.45
C MET A 43 9.67 10.35 -20.94
N LYS A 44 9.23 11.44 -21.55
CA LYS A 44 9.00 11.50 -23.02
C LYS A 44 10.30 11.30 -23.79
N SER A 45 11.34 12.02 -23.41
CA SER A 45 12.68 11.85 -24.00
C SER A 45 13.22 10.42 -23.83
N TYR A 46 12.99 9.80 -22.70
CA TYR A 46 13.38 8.41 -22.44
C TYR A 46 12.67 7.43 -23.39
N ILE A 47 11.37 7.59 -23.61
CA ILE A 47 10.61 6.78 -24.57
C ILE A 47 11.16 6.94 -25.98
N GLU A 48 11.40 8.19 -26.41
CA GLU A 48 11.81 8.53 -27.78
C GLU A 48 13.25 8.09 -28.10
N ASN A 49 14.16 8.19 -27.13
CA ASN A 49 15.59 8.02 -27.39
C ASN A 49 16.15 6.70 -26.84
N GLU A 50 15.83 6.35 -25.60
CA GLU A 50 16.46 5.19 -24.93
C GLU A 50 15.65 3.90 -25.14
N MET A 51 14.33 3.97 -25.15
CA MET A 51 13.48 2.81 -25.37
C MET A 51 13.31 2.45 -26.84
N ALA A 52 13.48 3.39 -27.77
CA ALA A 52 13.15 3.23 -29.20
C ALA A 52 13.75 1.95 -29.80
N GLY A 53 15.01 1.68 -29.56
CA GLY A 53 15.70 0.49 -30.06
C GLY A 53 15.12 -0.83 -29.53
N SER A 54 14.77 -0.88 -28.24
CA SER A 54 14.16 -2.06 -27.63
C SER A 54 12.73 -2.27 -28.12
N LEU A 55 11.95 -1.19 -28.23
CA LEU A 55 10.58 -1.20 -28.77
C LEU A 55 10.53 -1.70 -30.22
N MET A 56 11.46 -1.26 -31.07
CA MET A 56 11.55 -1.70 -32.47
C MET A 56 11.93 -3.18 -32.59
N ASN A 57 12.89 -3.64 -31.78
CA ASN A 57 13.44 -4.98 -31.91
C ASN A 57 12.60 -6.07 -31.20
N LYS A 58 11.94 -5.73 -30.10
CA LYS A 58 11.25 -6.71 -29.22
C LYS A 58 9.74 -6.50 -29.14
N GLY A 59 9.21 -5.44 -29.78
CA GLY A 59 7.81 -5.02 -29.67
C GLY A 59 7.53 -4.24 -28.38
N LEU A 60 6.32 -3.66 -28.30
CA LEU A 60 5.98 -2.68 -27.26
C LEU A 60 6.02 -3.26 -25.85
N HIS A 61 5.43 -4.44 -25.64
CA HIS A 61 5.36 -5.09 -24.31
C HIS A 61 6.74 -5.46 -23.77
N LYS A 62 7.51 -6.24 -24.55
CA LYS A 62 8.85 -6.67 -24.13
C LYS A 62 9.84 -5.51 -24.06
N GLY A 63 9.70 -4.52 -24.97
CA GLY A 63 10.50 -3.31 -24.93
C GLY A 63 10.26 -2.48 -23.68
N LEU A 64 9.00 -2.34 -23.26
CA LEU A 64 8.65 -1.66 -22.01
C LEU A 64 9.19 -2.41 -20.79
N LEU A 65 9.01 -3.75 -20.72
CA LEU A 65 9.57 -4.52 -19.61
C LEU A 65 11.09 -4.42 -19.51
N ASP A 66 11.79 -4.50 -20.63
CA ASP A 66 13.23 -4.31 -20.64
C ASP A 66 13.62 -2.94 -20.08
N ALA A 67 12.88 -1.89 -20.44
CA ALA A 67 13.12 -0.54 -19.94
C ALA A 67 12.95 -0.45 -18.41
N LEU A 68 12.00 -1.19 -17.83
CA LEU A 68 11.76 -1.21 -16.38
C LEU A 68 12.81 -2.02 -15.61
N TYR A 69 13.24 -3.18 -16.14
CA TYR A 69 13.98 -4.19 -15.37
C TYR A 69 15.43 -4.42 -15.81
N ALA A 70 15.82 -4.03 -17.03
CA ALA A 70 17.18 -4.30 -17.50
C ALA A 70 18.22 -3.49 -16.69
N LYS A 71 19.37 -4.12 -16.41
CA LYS A 71 20.45 -3.52 -15.60
C LYS A 71 20.99 -2.20 -16.16
N ASN A 72 20.86 -1.97 -17.47
CA ASN A 72 21.32 -0.78 -18.18
C ASN A 72 20.22 0.29 -18.34
N GLN A 73 19.05 0.07 -17.79
CA GLN A 73 17.85 0.91 -17.94
C GLN A 73 17.45 1.55 -16.59
N LEU A 74 16.17 1.71 -16.30
CA LEU A 74 15.68 2.39 -15.10
C LEU A 74 16.16 1.73 -13.79
N ARG A 75 16.28 0.40 -13.76
CA ARG A 75 16.71 -0.36 -12.59
C ARG A 75 15.94 0.06 -11.33
N LEU A 76 14.63 -0.17 -11.36
CA LEU A 76 13.72 0.25 -10.33
C LEU A 76 14.04 -0.41 -8.98
N GLU A 77 14.04 0.39 -7.92
CA GLU A 77 14.14 -0.07 -6.54
C GLU A 77 12.77 0.02 -5.86
N TYR A 78 12.42 -0.99 -5.06
CA TYR A 78 11.23 -0.93 -4.24
C TYR A 78 11.47 -0.03 -3.02
N ASP A 79 10.57 0.94 -2.79
CA ASP A 79 10.59 1.87 -1.67
C ASP A 79 9.16 2.06 -1.15
N ALA A 80 8.87 1.43 0.00
CA ALA A 80 7.56 1.48 0.62
C ALA A 80 7.26 2.82 1.33
N ALA A 81 8.27 3.67 1.56
CA ALA A 81 8.16 4.81 2.46
C ALA A 81 7.31 5.96 1.90
N THR A 82 7.22 6.11 0.58
CA THR A 82 6.55 7.25 -0.05
C THR A 82 5.82 6.84 -1.32
N THR A 83 4.57 7.27 -1.43
CA THR A 83 3.79 7.10 -2.65
C THR A 83 4.09 8.25 -3.62
N ARG A 84 4.53 7.88 -4.83
CA ARG A 84 4.97 8.80 -5.89
C ARG A 84 4.02 8.72 -7.08
N ASN A 85 3.82 9.85 -7.75
CA ASN A 85 3.19 9.89 -9.07
C ASN A 85 4.15 9.36 -10.16
N ALA A 86 3.69 9.27 -11.40
CA ALA A 86 4.48 8.72 -12.50
C ALA A 86 5.84 9.41 -12.65
N SER A 87 5.87 10.72 -12.72
CA SER A 87 7.10 11.51 -12.92
C SER A 87 8.06 11.42 -11.72
N GLN A 88 7.53 11.41 -10.51
CA GLN A 88 8.34 11.28 -9.28
C GLN A 88 8.97 9.88 -9.17
N ALA A 89 8.19 8.83 -9.46
CA ALA A 89 8.69 7.45 -9.45
C ALA A 89 9.78 7.24 -10.51
N PHE A 90 9.61 7.83 -11.69
CA PHE A 90 10.60 7.81 -12.76
C PHE A 90 11.89 8.53 -12.34
N ALA A 91 11.80 9.77 -11.85
CA ALA A 91 12.94 10.58 -11.45
C ALA A 91 13.74 9.93 -10.29
N SER A 92 13.06 9.34 -9.30
CA SER A 92 13.69 8.65 -8.18
C SER A 92 14.13 7.23 -8.49
N ARG A 93 13.68 6.66 -9.61
CA ARG A 93 13.85 5.23 -9.97
C ARG A 93 13.39 4.27 -8.87
N SER A 94 12.42 4.69 -8.09
CA SER A 94 11.94 3.92 -6.93
C SER A 94 10.49 4.26 -6.61
N GLY A 95 9.81 3.30 -5.96
CA GLY A 95 8.46 3.49 -5.45
C GLY A 95 7.90 2.23 -4.81
N ASN A 96 6.76 2.38 -4.13
CA ASN A 96 5.95 1.24 -3.72
C ASN A 96 5.21 0.63 -4.93
N CYS A 97 4.53 -0.50 -4.74
CA CYS A 97 3.82 -1.19 -5.84
C CYS A 97 2.88 -0.24 -6.60
N LEU A 98 2.11 0.59 -5.89
CA LEU A 98 1.18 1.55 -6.51
C LEU A 98 1.91 2.60 -7.36
N SER A 99 3.01 3.16 -6.87
CA SER A 99 3.83 4.13 -7.60
C SER A 99 4.43 3.54 -8.89
N LEU A 100 4.91 2.30 -8.79
CA LEU A 100 5.50 1.59 -9.93
C LEU A 100 4.43 1.19 -10.97
N VAL A 101 3.23 0.79 -10.52
CA VAL A 101 2.06 0.56 -11.38
C VAL A 101 1.66 1.85 -12.11
N ILE A 102 1.54 2.97 -11.39
CA ILE A 102 1.19 4.27 -11.96
C ILE A 102 2.22 4.69 -13.02
N MET A 103 3.50 4.60 -12.72
CA MET A 103 4.56 4.96 -13.68
C MET A 103 4.54 4.05 -14.91
N THR A 104 4.42 2.74 -14.72
CA THR A 104 4.34 1.78 -15.83
C THR A 104 3.12 2.03 -16.71
N ALA A 105 1.97 2.31 -16.11
CA ALA A 105 0.75 2.64 -16.82
C ALA A 105 0.88 3.94 -17.63
N ALA A 106 1.54 4.96 -17.08
CA ALA A 106 1.79 6.22 -17.80
C ALA A 106 2.65 5.99 -19.06
N LEU A 107 3.75 5.23 -18.92
CA LEU A 107 4.60 4.85 -20.06
C LEU A 107 3.85 3.99 -21.07
N ALA A 108 3.07 3.01 -20.62
CA ALA A 108 2.29 2.13 -21.49
C ALA A 108 1.24 2.89 -22.31
N LYS A 109 0.53 3.82 -21.67
CA LYS A 109 -0.47 4.68 -22.35
C LYS A 109 0.15 5.58 -23.40
N GLU A 110 1.32 6.16 -23.14
CA GLU A 110 2.06 6.96 -24.12
C GLU A 110 2.46 6.13 -25.34
N LEU A 111 2.78 4.85 -25.13
CA LEU A 111 3.04 3.89 -26.22
C LEU A 111 1.77 3.41 -26.94
N GLY A 112 0.59 3.86 -26.50
CA GLY A 112 -0.71 3.47 -27.08
C GLY A 112 -1.18 2.06 -26.65
N LEU A 113 -0.59 1.48 -25.61
CA LEU A 113 -1.05 0.21 -25.06
C LEU A 113 -2.29 0.39 -24.19
N SER A 114 -3.20 -0.59 -24.21
CA SER A 114 -4.30 -0.65 -23.28
C SER A 114 -3.79 -1.14 -21.92
N VAL A 115 -4.31 -0.56 -20.85
CA VAL A 115 -3.94 -0.89 -19.46
C VAL A 115 -5.19 -1.30 -18.71
N GLU A 116 -5.13 -2.47 -18.06
CA GLU A 116 -6.14 -2.95 -17.16
C GLU A 116 -5.51 -3.09 -15.77
N TYR A 117 -6.13 -2.50 -14.75
CA TYR A 117 -5.62 -2.52 -13.38
C TYR A 117 -6.31 -3.60 -12.57
N HIS A 118 -5.54 -4.21 -11.67
CA HIS A 118 -6.06 -5.23 -10.77
C HIS A 118 -5.67 -4.92 -9.34
N SER A 119 -6.61 -5.16 -8.43
CA SER A 119 -6.31 -5.32 -7.01
C SER A 119 -6.11 -6.80 -6.72
N ALA A 120 -5.18 -7.12 -5.85
CA ALA A 120 -4.86 -8.48 -5.48
C ALA A 120 -5.29 -8.78 -4.05
N PHE A 121 -5.80 -10.01 -3.86
CA PHE A 121 -6.07 -10.54 -2.53
C PHE A 121 -4.74 -11.10 -2.00
N VAL A 122 -3.98 -10.25 -1.34
CA VAL A 122 -2.84 -10.69 -0.50
C VAL A 122 -3.30 -10.72 0.95
N GLU A 123 -2.71 -11.59 1.75
CA GLU A 123 -2.88 -11.44 3.19
C GLU A 123 -2.49 -10.02 3.60
N PRO A 124 -3.27 -9.38 4.50
CA PRO A 124 -3.08 -7.98 4.80
C PRO A 124 -1.64 -7.69 5.25
N ALA A 125 -0.87 -7.02 4.40
CA ALA A 125 0.44 -6.52 4.78
C ALA A 125 0.25 -5.27 5.64
N TRP A 126 0.54 -5.40 6.91
CA TRP A 126 0.44 -4.32 7.87
C TRP A 126 1.78 -3.61 8.02
N SER A 127 1.74 -2.31 8.07
CA SER A 127 2.87 -1.50 8.50
C SER A 127 2.44 -0.52 9.59
N ARG A 128 3.41 0.07 10.31
CA ARG A 128 3.11 1.06 11.33
C ARG A 128 4.04 2.26 11.22
N ALA A 129 3.48 3.45 11.32
CA ALA A 129 4.22 4.70 11.39
C ALA A 129 3.43 5.76 12.17
N GLY A 130 4.10 6.61 12.94
CA GLY A 130 3.47 7.71 13.68
C GLY A 130 2.36 7.26 14.64
N GLY A 131 2.45 6.05 15.21
CA GLY A 131 1.42 5.47 16.08
C GLY A 131 0.13 5.07 15.36
N MET A 132 0.20 4.86 14.05
CA MET A 132 -0.89 4.37 13.20
C MET A 132 -0.51 3.05 12.55
N TYR A 133 -1.52 2.22 12.29
CA TYR A 133 -1.40 0.99 11.51
C TYR A 133 -1.91 1.25 10.09
N PHE A 134 -1.16 0.81 9.11
CA PHE A 134 -1.51 0.91 7.70
C PHE A 134 -1.72 -0.48 7.14
N LEU A 135 -2.82 -0.67 6.46
CA LEU A 135 -3.10 -1.85 5.66
C LEU A 135 -2.70 -1.55 4.22
N SER A 136 -1.68 -2.24 3.73
CA SER A 136 -1.28 -2.15 2.34
C SER A 136 -1.98 -3.23 1.53
N GLY A 137 -2.79 -2.82 0.55
CA GLY A 137 -3.24 -3.70 -0.51
C GLY A 137 -2.16 -3.82 -1.60
N HIS A 138 -2.27 -4.84 -2.43
CA HIS A 138 -1.40 -4.99 -3.59
C HIS A 138 -2.17 -4.72 -4.88
N VAL A 139 -1.51 -4.04 -5.81
CA VAL A 139 -2.03 -3.74 -7.15
C VAL A 139 -1.01 -4.12 -8.21
N ASN A 140 -1.52 -4.61 -9.34
CA ASN A 140 -0.73 -4.83 -10.54
C ASN A 140 -1.48 -4.35 -11.77
N LEU A 141 -0.90 -4.48 -12.95
CA LEU A 141 -1.54 -4.11 -14.20
C LEU A 141 -1.31 -5.16 -15.29
N THR A 142 -2.26 -5.27 -16.20
CA THR A 142 -2.13 -6.06 -17.42
C THR A 142 -2.09 -5.13 -18.61
N LEU A 143 -1.06 -5.30 -19.43
CA LEU A 143 -0.88 -4.61 -20.71
C LEU A 143 -1.56 -5.43 -21.80
N GLY A 144 -2.42 -4.78 -22.58
CA GLY A 144 -3.06 -5.35 -23.76
C GLY A 144 -2.57 -4.72 -25.05
N GLY A 145 -3.18 -5.09 -26.16
CA GLY A 145 -2.87 -4.55 -27.49
C GLY A 145 -3.13 -3.04 -27.61
N ARG A 146 -2.80 -2.45 -28.75
CA ARG A 146 -3.02 -1.02 -29.00
C ARG A 146 -4.48 -0.62 -28.84
N SER A 147 -4.72 0.47 -28.12
CA SER A 147 -6.07 0.99 -27.85
C SER A 147 -6.71 1.67 -29.06
N THR A 148 -5.91 2.00 -30.10
CA THR A 148 -6.35 2.69 -31.31
C THR A 148 -6.28 1.76 -32.53
N GLY A 149 -7.38 1.11 -32.85
CA GLY A 149 -7.48 0.30 -34.07
C GLY A 149 -8.56 -0.77 -34.00
N ALA A 150 -9.14 -1.13 -35.16
CA ALA A 150 -10.03 -2.27 -35.25
C ALA A 150 -9.29 -3.51 -34.72
N ARG A 151 -9.85 -4.19 -33.72
CA ARG A 151 -9.36 -5.48 -33.24
C ARG A 151 -9.25 -6.42 -34.43
N THR A 152 -8.05 -6.62 -34.94
CA THR A 152 -7.79 -7.72 -35.85
C THR A 152 -7.61 -9.00 -35.02
N ILE A 153 -7.94 -10.16 -35.57
CA ILE A 153 -7.78 -11.47 -34.93
C ILE A 153 -6.32 -11.74 -34.53
N TYR A 154 -5.38 -10.98 -35.08
CA TYR A 154 -3.94 -10.99 -34.75
C TYR A 154 -3.55 -10.05 -33.58
N ASP A 155 -4.43 -9.13 -33.17
CA ASP A 155 -4.27 -8.25 -31.99
C ASP A 155 -4.83 -8.89 -30.70
N ALA A 156 -5.26 -10.14 -30.72
CA ALA A 156 -5.35 -10.99 -29.54
C ALA A 156 -3.94 -11.26 -28.98
N GLY A 157 -3.08 -10.22 -29.10
CA GLY A 157 -1.71 -10.20 -28.70
C GLY A 157 -1.54 -10.47 -27.21
N GLU A 158 -0.43 -11.01 -26.88
CA GLU A 158 0.03 -11.39 -25.53
C GLU A 158 -0.43 -10.37 -24.49
N LEU A 159 -1.44 -10.74 -23.70
CA LEU A 159 -1.74 -10.06 -22.46
C LEU A 159 -0.54 -10.25 -21.55
N MET A 160 0.01 -9.17 -21.02
CA MET A 160 1.20 -9.22 -20.18
C MET A 160 0.93 -8.57 -18.83
N THR A 161 0.92 -9.36 -17.78
CA THR A 161 0.81 -8.82 -16.43
C THR A 161 2.17 -8.35 -15.93
N VAL A 162 2.22 -7.12 -15.43
CA VAL A 162 3.38 -6.52 -14.79
C VAL A 162 3.06 -6.40 -13.30
N ASP A 163 3.89 -7.03 -12.49
CA ASP A 163 3.76 -7.08 -11.05
C ASP A 163 5.12 -6.81 -10.41
N PHE A 164 5.12 -6.12 -9.28
CA PHE A 164 6.32 -5.68 -8.57
C PHE A 164 6.57 -6.46 -7.26
N LEU A 165 5.75 -7.50 -6.99
CA LEU A 165 6.03 -8.44 -5.91
C LEU A 165 7.10 -9.48 -6.29
N PRO A 166 7.79 -10.04 -5.31
CA PRO A 166 8.65 -11.21 -5.52
C PRO A 166 7.88 -12.37 -6.13
N ALA A 167 8.51 -13.11 -7.06
CA ALA A 167 7.87 -14.21 -7.78
C ALA A 167 7.28 -15.31 -6.86
N ALA A 168 7.79 -15.44 -5.64
CA ALA A 168 7.26 -16.39 -4.64
C ALA A 168 5.87 -16.00 -4.15
N GLU A 169 5.59 -14.70 -4.03
CA GLU A 169 4.32 -14.14 -3.55
C GLU A 169 3.23 -14.10 -4.64
N LEU A 170 3.63 -14.18 -5.91
CA LEU A 170 2.69 -14.16 -7.04
C LEU A 170 1.93 -15.48 -7.21
N ARG A 171 2.40 -16.58 -6.60
CA ARG A 171 1.80 -17.90 -6.78
C ARG A 171 0.45 -18.00 -6.10
N GLY A 172 -0.60 -18.22 -6.91
CA GLY A 172 -1.97 -18.38 -6.41
C GLY A 172 -2.67 -17.07 -6.06
N LEU A 173 -2.08 -15.94 -6.42
CA LEU A 173 -2.65 -14.62 -6.19
C LEU A 173 -3.99 -14.49 -6.92
N ARG A 174 -5.05 -14.21 -6.17
CA ARG A 174 -6.37 -13.89 -6.72
C ARG A 174 -6.44 -12.39 -6.97
N THR A 175 -6.80 -12.01 -8.18
CA THR A 175 -6.94 -10.60 -8.57
C THR A 175 -8.35 -10.33 -9.10
N TRP A 176 -8.79 -9.09 -8.99
CA TRP A 176 -9.99 -8.58 -9.64
C TRP A 176 -9.69 -7.24 -10.29
N VAL A 177 -10.38 -6.98 -11.40
CA VAL A 177 -10.23 -5.74 -12.16
C VAL A 177 -10.77 -4.57 -11.34
N ILE A 178 -10.02 -3.48 -11.31
CA ILE A 178 -10.43 -2.21 -10.72
C ILE A 178 -10.31 -1.09 -11.76
N PRO A 179 -11.18 -0.07 -11.74
CA PRO A 179 -11.09 1.06 -12.65
C PRO A 179 -9.90 1.96 -12.29
N GLU A 180 -9.43 2.72 -13.28
CA GLU A 180 -8.31 3.66 -13.11
C GLU A 180 -8.59 4.71 -12.03
N GLN A 181 -9.83 5.17 -11.93
CA GLN A 181 -10.24 6.11 -10.88
C GLN A 181 -9.97 5.57 -9.46
N THR A 182 -10.06 4.26 -9.26
CA THR A 182 -9.70 3.61 -7.98
C THR A 182 -8.19 3.67 -7.74
N ILE A 183 -7.35 3.51 -8.77
CA ILE A 183 -5.88 3.70 -8.65
C ILE A 183 -5.57 5.15 -8.23
N VAL A 184 -6.25 6.14 -8.82
CA VAL A 184 -6.10 7.55 -8.43
C VAL A 184 -6.56 7.77 -6.99
N ALA A 185 -7.68 7.19 -6.60
CA ALA A 185 -8.19 7.27 -5.22
C ALA A 185 -7.23 6.61 -4.22
N MET A 186 -6.64 5.45 -4.55
CA MET A 186 -5.61 4.80 -3.74
C MET A 186 -4.37 5.69 -3.57
N TYR A 187 -3.89 6.30 -4.66
CA TYR A 187 -2.77 7.24 -4.60
C TYR A 187 -3.08 8.39 -3.64
N MET A 188 -4.22 9.05 -3.81
CA MET A 188 -4.63 10.18 -2.99
C MET A 188 -4.83 9.78 -1.52
N ASN A 189 -5.39 8.60 -1.27
CA ASN A 189 -5.55 8.07 0.08
C ASN A 189 -4.19 7.80 0.76
N ASN A 190 -3.21 7.28 0.03
CA ASN A 190 -1.86 7.10 0.57
C ASN A 190 -1.22 8.46 0.90
N ARG A 191 -1.39 9.47 0.03
CA ARG A 191 -0.94 10.85 0.30
C ARG A 191 -1.61 11.44 1.55
N ALA A 192 -2.91 11.14 1.76
CA ALA A 192 -3.61 11.51 2.98
C ALA A 192 -2.98 10.86 4.22
N ALA A 193 -2.72 9.56 4.16
CA ALA A 193 -2.10 8.81 5.25
C ALA A 193 -0.67 9.30 5.56
N GLU A 194 0.15 9.56 4.54
CA GLU A 194 1.49 10.14 4.68
C GLU A 194 1.45 11.55 5.29
N SER A 195 0.47 12.36 4.90
CA SER A 195 0.25 13.70 5.48
C SER A 195 -0.14 13.61 6.95
N LEU A 196 -0.97 12.62 7.35
CA LEU A 196 -1.29 12.35 8.76
C LEU A 196 -0.05 11.97 9.57
N VAL A 197 0.81 11.08 9.04
CA VAL A 197 2.08 10.71 9.69
C VAL A 197 2.97 11.94 9.88
N GLY A 198 3.02 12.81 8.87
CA GLY A 198 3.78 14.05 8.89
C GLY A 198 3.15 15.17 9.73
N GLY A 199 2.00 14.95 10.39
CA GLY A 199 1.32 15.96 11.20
C GLY A 199 0.60 17.04 10.39
N ARG A 200 0.50 16.91 9.07
CA ARG A 200 -0.17 17.86 8.17
C ARG A 200 -1.65 17.53 8.01
N LEU A 201 -2.41 17.82 9.05
CA LEU A 201 -3.81 17.40 9.16
C LEU A 201 -4.72 18.02 8.07
N ASN A 202 -4.49 19.28 7.70
CA ASN A 202 -5.23 19.95 6.63
C ASN A 202 -4.99 19.28 5.28
N ASP A 203 -3.73 19.02 4.94
CA ASP A 203 -3.38 18.32 3.68
C ASP A 203 -4.00 16.92 3.66
N ALA A 204 -3.94 16.18 4.77
CA ALA A 204 -4.53 14.86 4.90
C ALA A 204 -6.04 14.88 4.57
N TYR A 205 -6.76 15.87 5.09
CA TYR A 205 -8.19 16.03 4.82
C TYR A 205 -8.47 16.23 3.33
N TRP A 206 -7.77 17.17 2.71
CA TRP A 206 -8.02 17.49 1.31
C TRP A 206 -7.61 16.36 0.37
N TRP A 207 -6.54 15.62 0.69
CA TRP A 207 -6.17 14.41 -0.02
C TRP A 207 -7.23 13.32 0.10
N ALA A 208 -7.75 13.03 1.31
CA ALA A 208 -8.80 12.04 1.52
C ALA A 208 -10.10 12.45 0.81
N ARG A 209 -10.46 13.74 0.87
CA ARG A 209 -11.63 14.30 0.19
C ARG A 209 -11.51 14.15 -1.34
N ALA A 210 -10.32 14.40 -1.89
CA ALA A 210 -10.05 14.23 -3.31
C ALA A 210 -10.10 12.75 -3.71
N ALA A 211 -9.59 11.83 -2.88
CA ALA A 211 -9.70 10.39 -3.11
C ALA A 211 -11.15 9.95 -3.26
N LEU A 212 -12.02 10.39 -2.35
CA LEU A 212 -13.45 10.10 -2.38
C LEU A 212 -14.18 10.77 -3.56
N GLY A 213 -13.65 11.88 -4.07
CA GLY A 213 -14.12 12.52 -5.29
C GLY A 213 -13.79 11.70 -6.54
N GLN A 214 -12.69 10.93 -6.53
CA GLN A 214 -12.31 10.05 -7.63
C GLN A 214 -13.07 8.72 -7.59
N ASP A 215 -13.14 8.10 -6.41
CA ASP A 215 -13.87 6.85 -6.23
C ASP A 215 -14.72 6.90 -4.93
N PRO A 216 -16.01 7.21 -5.06
CA PRO A 216 -16.95 7.27 -3.92
C PRO A 216 -17.20 5.91 -3.24
N GLU A 217 -16.81 4.80 -3.86
CA GLU A 217 -16.96 3.46 -3.30
C GLU A 217 -15.70 2.96 -2.59
N PHE A 218 -14.61 3.72 -2.65
CA PHE A 218 -13.34 3.32 -2.03
C PHE A 218 -13.37 3.50 -0.51
N LEU A 219 -13.86 2.48 0.21
CA LEU A 219 -14.12 2.51 1.66
C LEU A 219 -12.88 2.82 2.52
N SER A 220 -11.68 2.45 2.05
CA SER A 220 -10.43 2.78 2.75
C SER A 220 -10.22 4.29 2.91
N ALA A 221 -10.65 5.10 1.93
CA ALA A 221 -10.55 6.55 2.04
C ALA A 221 -11.54 7.14 3.06
N TYR A 222 -12.72 6.55 3.24
CA TYR A 222 -13.61 6.93 4.36
C TYR A 222 -13.00 6.55 5.70
N ASN A 223 -12.37 5.38 5.82
CA ASN A 223 -11.69 5.03 7.06
C ASN A 223 -10.57 6.04 7.39
N THR A 224 -9.78 6.44 6.40
CA THR A 224 -8.75 7.49 6.54
C THR A 224 -9.37 8.82 6.95
N LEU A 225 -10.50 9.22 6.33
CA LEU A 225 -11.24 10.42 6.70
C LEU A 225 -11.75 10.36 8.16
N GLY A 226 -12.22 9.20 8.60
CA GLY A 226 -12.58 8.95 10.00
C GLY A 226 -11.43 9.16 10.97
N VAL A 227 -10.23 8.66 10.62
CA VAL A 227 -9.00 8.88 11.41
C VAL A 227 -8.60 10.35 11.41
N ILE A 228 -8.77 11.08 10.31
CA ILE A 228 -8.51 12.52 10.23
C ILE A 228 -9.40 13.27 11.23
N TYR A 229 -10.70 12.98 11.28
CA TYR A 229 -11.62 13.59 12.25
C TYR A 229 -11.27 13.21 13.71
N LEU A 230 -10.86 11.95 13.96
CA LEU A 230 -10.36 11.54 15.28
C LEU A 230 -9.17 12.39 15.73
N ARG A 231 -8.22 12.64 14.83
CA ARG A 231 -7.03 13.46 15.08
C ARG A 231 -7.35 14.94 15.22
N HIS A 232 -8.36 15.41 14.50
CA HIS A 232 -8.86 16.79 14.61
C HIS A 232 -9.61 17.02 15.95
N GLY A 233 -10.18 15.95 16.54
CA GLY A 233 -11.01 16.05 17.74
C GLY A 233 -12.51 16.17 17.44
N ASP A 234 -12.93 16.04 16.19
CA ASP A 234 -14.36 16.01 15.82
C ASP A 234 -14.86 14.54 15.84
N TRP A 235 -15.04 14.05 17.04
CA TRP A 235 -15.43 12.65 17.26
C TRP A 235 -16.84 12.33 16.73
N PRO A 236 -17.84 13.23 16.80
CA PRO A 236 -19.15 12.98 16.18
C PRO A 236 -19.07 12.84 14.66
N GLN A 237 -18.17 13.58 13.98
CA GLN A 237 -17.99 13.45 12.54
C GLN A 237 -17.23 12.17 12.21
N ALA A 238 -16.22 11.79 13.03
CA ALA A 238 -15.55 10.50 12.91
C ALA A 238 -16.55 9.34 13.01
N GLU A 239 -17.48 9.39 13.99
CA GLU A 239 -18.53 8.40 14.17
C GLU A 239 -19.40 8.27 12.91
N ARG A 240 -19.85 9.38 12.31
CA ARG A 240 -20.67 9.36 11.09
C ARG A 240 -19.95 8.70 9.93
N VAL A 241 -18.69 9.06 9.70
CA VAL A 241 -17.90 8.51 8.59
C VAL A 241 -17.59 7.04 8.79
N LEU A 242 -17.18 6.64 9.99
CA LEU A 242 -16.86 5.23 10.29
C LEU A 242 -18.12 4.36 10.34
N GLY A 243 -19.26 4.92 10.79
CA GLY A 243 -20.57 4.29 10.69
C GLY A 243 -20.94 3.98 9.24
N TYR A 244 -20.73 4.93 8.33
CA TYR A 244 -20.94 4.74 6.89
C TYR A 244 -20.12 3.58 6.31
N VAL A 245 -18.88 3.38 6.78
CA VAL A 245 -18.07 2.22 6.39
C VAL A 245 -18.70 0.93 6.91
N LEU A 246 -19.12 0.89 8.19
CA LEU A 246 -19.67 -0.31 8.80
C LEU A 246 -21.07 -0.69 8.30
N GLU A 247 -21.84 0.25 7.73
CA GLU A 247 -23.08 -0.03 7.02
C GLU A 247 -22.83 -0.86 5.74
N ARG A 248 -21.69 -0.67 5.08
CA ARG A 248 -21.30 -1.34 3.82
C ARG A 248 -20.46 -2.58 4.05
N GLU A 249 -19.52 -2.49 4.98
CA GLU A 249 -18.65 -3.59 5.41
C GLU A 249 -18.79 -3.79 6.92
N PRO A 250 -19.82 -4.51 7.37
CA PRO A 250 -20.05 -4.74 8.79
C PRO A 250 -18.88 -5.39 9.54
N GLY A 251 -18.01 -6.13 8.85
CA GLY A 251 -16.82 -6.79 9.38
C GLY A 251 -15.52 -6.00 9.22
N ASN A 252 -15.58 -4.71 8.84
CA ASN A 252 -14.37 -3.91 8.66
C ASN A 252 -13.69 -3.64 10.01
N ALA A 253 -12.59 -4.34 10.28
CA ALA A 253 -11.90 -4.30 11.56
C ALA A 253 -11.34 -2.91 11.88
N GLN A 254 -10.81 -2.19 10.88
CA GLN A 254 -10.28 -0.84 11.04
C GLN A 254 -11.38 0.13 11.45
N ALA A 255 -12.53 0.08 10.77
CA ALA A 255 -13.66 0.93 11.09
C ALA A 255 -14.25 0.59 12.48
N LEU A 256 -14.33 -0.70 12.85
CA LEU A 256 -14.73 -1.12 14.20
C LEU A 256 -13.81 -0.55 15.28
N SER A 257 -12.51 -0.66 15.08
CA SER A 257 -11.49 -0.15 16.03
C SER A 257 -11.55 1.37 16.16
N ASN A 258 -11.57 2.08 15.02
CA ASN A 258 -11.57 3.53 14.99
C ASN A 258 -12.89 4.12 15.53
N LEU A 259 -14.04 3.48 15.24
CA LEU A 259 -15.32 3.89 15.78
C LEU A 259 -15.41 3.65 17.30
N ALA A 260 -14.87 2.52 17.80
CA ALA A 260 -14.79 2.28 19.23
C ALA A 260 -14.01 3.40 19.93
N LEU A 261 -12.87 3.82 19.37
CA LEU A 261 -12.10 4.96 19.87
C LEU A 261 -12.88 6.28 19.82
N ALA A 262 -13.63 6.55 18.74
CA ALA A 262 -14.46 7.75 18.63
C ALA A 262 -15.52 7.80 19.74
N LEU A 263 -16.17 6.67 20.04
CA LEU A 263 -17.16 6.55 21.11
C LEU A 263 -16.56 6.71 22.50
N GLU A 264 -15.38 6.15 22.74
CA GLU A 264 -14.62 6.34 24.00
C GLU A 264 -14.32 7.81 24.25
N LYS A 265 -13.85 8.52 23.23
CA LYS A 265 -13.58 9.97 23.31
C LYS A 265 -14.83 10.79 23.61
N GLN A 266 -16.00 10.29 23.22
CA GLN A 266 -17.31 10.88 23.54
C GLN A 266 -17.86 10.43 24.93
N GLY A 267 -17.15 9.56 25.67
CA GLY A 267 -17.61 9.03 26.96
C GLY A 267 -18.63 7.89 26.84
N ARG A 268 -18.91 7.38 25.65
CA ARG A 268 -19.89 6.32 25.35
C ARG A 268 -19.26 4.93 25.47
N VAL A 269 -18.69 4.65 26.65
CA VAL A 269 -17.88 3.44 26.92
C VAL A 269 -18.67 2.14 26.71
N ALA A 270 -19.95 2.12 27.02
CA ALA A 270 -20.80 0.93 26.85
C ALA A 270 -20.92 0.52 25.38
N GLU A 271 -21.10 1.50 24.50
CA GLU A 271 -21.22 1.30 23.05
C GLU A 271 -19.86 0.91 22.43
N SER A 272 -18.78 1.56 22.84
CA SER A 272 -17.43 1.15 22.48
C SER A 272 -17.16 -0.31 22.84
N GLY A 273 -17.58 -0.74 24.05
CA GLY A 273 -17.46 -2.13 24.50
C GLY A 273 -18.18 -3.15 23.60
N VAL A 274 -19.29 -2.76 22.96
CA VAL A 274 -19.96 -3.61 21.95
C VAL A 274 -19.09 -3.79 20.72
N LEU A 275 -18.49 -2.70 20.24
CA LEU A 275 -17.62 -2.72 19.06
C LEU A 275 -16.34 -3.51 19.33
N HIS A 276 -15.74 -3.39 20.49
CA HIS A 276 -14.57 -4.19 20.88
C HIS A 276 -14.87 -5.70 20.91
N ARG A 277 -16.05 -6.11 21.41
CA ARG A 277 -16.43 -7.54 21.36
C ARG A 277 -16.63 -8.01 19.92
N ARG A 278 -17.23 -7.17 19.06
CA ARG A 278 -17.40 -7.49 17.64
C ARG A 278 -16.04 -7.58 16.93
N LEU A 279 -15.14 -6.63 17.19
CA LEU A 279 -13.77 -6.64 16.68
C LEU A 279 -13.03 -7.90 17.08
N ALA A 280 -13.08 -8.29 18.37
CA ALA A 280 -12.45 -9.51 18.86
C ALA A 280 -12.99 -10.79 18.21
N TRP A 281 -14.22 -10.77 17.74
CA TRP A 281 -14.81 -11.89 16.99
C TRP A 281 -14.37 -11.91 15.52
N VAL A 282 -14.29 -10.73 14.86
CA VAL A 282 -13.86 -10.57 13.47
C VAL A 282 -12.36 -10.76 13.31
N GLU A 283 -11.58 -10.20 14.23
CA GLU A 283 -10.11 -10.21 14.23
C GLU A 283 -9.58 -10.54 15.62
N PRO A 284 -9.57 -11.85 16.00
CA PRO A 284 -9.13 -12.30 17.32
C PRO A 284 -7.67 -11.95 17.64
N TYR A 285 -6.86 -11.87 16.60
CA TYR A 285 -5.44 -11.53 16.67
C TYR A 285 -5.14 -10.38 15.70
N PRO A 286 -5.34 -9.11 16.13
CA PRO A 286 -5.07 -7.96 15.29
C PRO A 286 -3.60 -7.90 14.85
N ALA A 287 -3.31 -7.07 13.87
CA ALA A 287 -1.95 -6.83 13.41
C ALA A 287 -1.02 -6.52 14.59
N PHE A 288 0.18 -7.09 14.56
CA PHE A 288 1.21 -6.94 15.60
C PHE A 288 0.83 -7.48 17.00
N HIS A 289 -0.26 -8.23 17.15
CA HIS A 289 -0.69 -8.76 18.44
C HIS A 289 0.40 -9.59 19.13
N PHE A 290 0.96 -10.55 18.43
CA PHE A 290 2.04 -11.37 19.00
C PHE A 290 3.35 -10.61 19.06
N PHE A 291 3.58 -9.69 18.12
CA PHE A 291 4.77 -8.83 18.10
C PHE A 291 4.88 -7.98 19.37
N ASP A 292 3.82 -7.28 19.76
CA ASP A 292 3.81 -6.43 20.96
C ASP A 292 3.98 -7.25 22.24
N ARG A 293 3.45 -8.48 22.29
CA ARG A 293 3.70 -9.44 23.37
C ARG A 293 5.17 -9.88 23.38
N GLY A 294 5.75 -10.12 22.20
CA GLY A 294 7.17 -10.44 22.05
C GLY A 294 8.06 -9.30 22.54
N LEU A 295 7.77 -8.05 22.17
CA LEU A 295 8.50 -6.88 22.66
C LEU A 295 8.38 -6.71 24.19
N THR A 296 7.22 -7.02 24.75
CA THR A 296 7.01 -7.00 26.19
C THR A 296 7.87 -8.06 26.88
N ALA A 297 7.91 -9.29 26.37
CA ALA A 297 8.75 -10.37 26.86
C ALA A 297 10.25 -10.02 26.75
N MET A 298 10.68 -9.38 25.65
CA MET A 298 12.06 -8.88 25.48
C MET A 298 12.44 -7.89 26.59
N ARG A 299 11.56 -6.97 26.94
CA ARG A 299 11.80 -6.00 28.06
C ARG A 299 11.94 -6.68 29.40
N LEU A 300 11.23 -7.79 29.61
CA LEU A 300 11.29 -8.61 30.84
C LEU A 300 12.43 -9.63 30.81
N ALA A 301 13.27 -9.64 29.77
CA ALA A 301 14.32 -10.63 29.52
C ALA A 301 13.81 -12.07 29.40
N ASP A 302 12.52 -12.28 29.18
CA ASP A 302 11.94 -13.59 28.85
C ASP A 302 12.09 -13.86 27.35
N PHE A 303 13.32 -14.17 26.94
CA PHE A 303 13.68 -14.34 25.53
C PHE A 303 13.02 -15.57 24.90
N LYS A 304 12.66 -16.59 25.68
CA LYS A 304 11.95 -17.77 25.19
C LYS A 304 10.54 -17.39 24.75
N THR A 305 9.77 -16.75 25.63
CA THR A 305 8.44 -16.25 25.28
C THR A 305 8.53 -15.24 24.12
N ALA A 306 9.52 -14.34 24.12
CA ALA A 306 9.70 -13.39 23.04
C ALA A 306 9.87 -14.09 21.69
N ARG A 307 10.78 -15.08 21.60
CA ARG A 307 10.99 -15.87 20.38
C ARG A 307 9.71 -16.54 19.91
N ASP A 308 8.99 -17.21 20.83
CA ASP A 308 7.77 -17.94 20.50
C ASP A 308 6.65 -17.02 20.02
N GLN A 309 6.59 -15.77 20.51
CA GLN A 309 5.63 -14.77 20.04
C GLN A 309 6.04 -14.20 18.67
N PHE A 310 7.32 -13.84 18.47
CA PHE A 310 7.77 -13.35 17.16
C PHE A 310 7.66 -14.42 16.06
N ALA A 311 7.88 -15.69 16.38
CA ALA A 311 7.69 -16.79 15.43
C ALA A 311 6.25 -16.86 14.94
N LYS A 312 5.24 -16.63 15.79
CA LYS A 312 3.83 -16.57 15.38
C LYS A 312 3.54 -15.43 14.38
N GLU A 313 4.21 -14.28 14.51
CA GLU A 313 4.05 -13.20 13.54
C GLU A 313 4.79 -13.52 12.23
N VAL A 314 5.97 -14.13 12.32
CA VAL A 314 6.67 -14.62 11.12
C VAL A 314 5.85 -15.67 10.37
N ASP A 315 5.13 -16.55 11.07
CA ASP A 315 4.21 -17.52 10.43
C ASP A 315 3.03 -16.83 9.74
N ARG A 316 2.58 -15.67 10.24
CA ARG A 316 1.49 -14.86 9.66
C ARG A 316 1.94 -13.98 8.50
N ASP A 317 3.12 -13.39 8.62
CA ASP A 317 3.73 -12.55 7.58
C ASP A 317 5.24 -12.84 7.52
N PRO A 318 5.64 -13.84 6.72
CA PRO A 318 7.03 -14.28 6.61
C PRO A 318 7.97 -13.23 6.02
N TYR A 319 7.43 -12.27 5.26
CA TYR A 319 8.20 -11.27 4.55
C TYR A 319 8.32 -9.95 5.29
N TYR A 320 7.68 -9.81 6.45
CA TYR A 320 7.78 -8.58 7.22
C TYR A 320 9.13 -8.49 7.95
N HIS A 321 9.98 -7.58 7.49
CA HIS A 321 11.36 -7.44 7.91
C HIS A 321 11.56 -7.28 9.42
N GLU A 322 10.68 -6.51 10.10
CA GLU A 322 10.78 -6.26 11.54
C GLU A 322 10.49 -7.51 12.38
N PHE A 323 9.57 -8.39 11.92
CA PHE A 323 9.29 -9.66 12.58
C PHE A 323 10.50 -10.60 12.49
N GLN A 324 11.10 -10.69 11.30
CA GLN A 324 12.34 -11.45 11.09
C GLN A 324 13.47 -10.91 11.97
N PHE A 325 13.65 -9.59 12.02
CA PHE A 325 14.69 -8.97 12.83
C PHE A 325 14.54 -9.33 14.31
N TRP A 326 13.36 -9.16 14.90
CA TRP A 326 13.15 -9.41 16.31
C TRP A 326 13.18 -10.88 16.68
N LEU A 327 12.75 -11.78 15.78
CA LEU A 327 12.93 -13.21 15.94
C LEU A 327 14.42 -13.57 15.97
N GLY A 328 15.21 -13.01 15.06
CA GLY A 328 16.67 -13.16 15.05
C GLY A 328 17.32 -12.62 16.32
N VAL A 329 16.89 -11.47 16.83
CA VAL A 329 17.41 -10.89 18.09
C VAL A 329 17.06 -11.78 19.29
N ALA A 330 15.83 -12.29 19.38
CA ALA A 330 15.42 -13.18 20.48
C ALA A 330 16.21 -14.50 20.46
N SER A 331 16.41 -15.10 19.27
CA SER A 331 17.24 -16.29 19.09
C SER A 331 18.70 -16.05 19.50
N LEU A 332 19.27 -14.89 19.14
CA LEU A 332 20.61 -14.49 19.57
C LEU A 332 20.74 -14.40 21.09
N ARG A 333 19.72 -13.88 21.77
CA ARG A 333 19.71 -13.76 23.23
C ARG A 333 19.59 -15.12 23.93
N LEU A 334 19.05 -16.13 23.26
CA LEU A 334 18.98 -17.52 23.71
C LEU A 334 20.26 -18.34 23.38
N GLY A 335 21.19 -17.76 22.58
CA GLY A 335 22.38 -18.46 22.13
C GLY A 335 22.20 -19.33 20.90
N ASP A 336 21.02 -19.26 20.25
CA ASP A 336 20.70 -19.98 19.03
C ASP A 336 21.23 -19.17 17.81
N LEU A 337 22.55 -19.36 17.56
CA LEU A 337 23.27 -18.52 16.59
C LEU A 337 22.88 -18.80 15.14
N ASP A 338 22.48 -20.00 14.81
CA ASP A 338 22.12 -20.36 13.43
C ASP A 338 20.75 -19.78 13.04
N GLU A 339 19.74 -19.92 13.92
CA GLU A 339 18.44 -19.27 13.72
C GLU A 339 18.57 -17.75 13.75
N ALA A 340 19.37 -17.20 14.67
CA ALA A 340 19.63 -15.77 14.71
C ALA A 340 20.18 -15.24 13.37
N ARG A 341 21.17 -15.93 12.79
CA ARG A 341 21.79 -15.56 11.51
C ARG A 341 20.78 -15.62 10.37
N LYS A 342 20.01 -16.70 10.30
CA LYS A 342 18.99 -16.93 9.28
C LYS A 342 17.97 -15.78 9.28
N HIS A 343 17.37 -15.49 10.41
CA HIS A 343 16.34 -14.47 10.52
C HIS A 343 16.87 -13.03 10.35
N LEU A 344 18.07 -12.73 10.84
CA LEU A 344 18.71 -11.43 10.56
C LEU A 344 19.05 -11.25 9.08
N ALA A 345 19.44 -12.31 8.37
CA ALA A 345 19.67 -12.23 6.93
C ALA A 345 18.37 -11.97 6.16
N LEU A 346 17.27 -12.65 6.53
CA LEU A 346 15.95 -12.40 5.95
C LEU A 346 15.47 -10.98 6.24
N ALA A 347 15.72 -10.45 7.43
CA ALA A 347 15.40 -9.06 7.75
C ALA A 347 16.13 -8.06 6.84
N VAL A 348 17.41 -8.31 6.53
CA VAL A 348 18.17 -7.50 5.55
C VAL A 348 17.58 -7.62 4.16
N GLU A 349 17.25 -8.84 3.73
CA GLU A 349 16.69 -9.12 2.40
C GLU A 349 15.34 -8.43 2.19
N TYR A 350 14.45 -8.49 3.19
CA TYR A 350 13.08 -7.95 3.10
C TYR A 350 12.97 -6.49 3.52
N SER A 351 14.07 -5.83 3.87
CA SER A 351 14.05 -4.42 4.31
C SER A 351 13.52 -3.49 3.22
N PRO A 352 12.45 -2.74 3.49
CA PRO A 352 11.84 -1.84 2.52
C PRO A 352 12.59 -0.51 2.38
N THR A 353 13.47 -0.19 3.33
CA THR A 353 14.25 1.05 3.32
C THR A 353 15.75 0.77 3.44
N ARG A 354 16.56 1.71 2.93
CA ARG A 354 18.02 1.63 3.09
C ARG A 354 18.42 1.69 4.58
N GLY A 355 17.75 2.54 5.37
CA GLY A 355 18.04 2.71 6.79
C GLY A 355 17.83 1.43 7.60
N ASP A 356 16.72 0.72 7.39
CA ASP A 356 16.45 -0.56 8.03
C ASP A 356 17.48 -1.61 7.62
N ARG A 357 17.78 -1.68 6.33
CA ARG A 357 18.78 -2.61 5.77
C ARG A 357 20.13 -2.42 6.43
N ASP A 358 20.61 -1.18 6.53
CA ASP A 358 21.91 -0.85 7.15
C ASP A 358 21.93 -1.22 8.63
N LEU A 359 20.84 -0.95 9.36
CA LEU A 359 20.67 -1.31 10.77
C LEU A 359 20.77 -2.83 10.99
N TYR A 360 20.05 -3.60 10.18
CA TYR A 360 20.01 -5.07 10.31
C TYR A 360 21.32 -5.72 9.85
N ALA A 361 21.93 -5.21 8.78
CA ALA A 361 23.23 -5.64 8.33
C ALA A 361 24.31 -5.42 9.39
N ALA A 362 24.32 -4.25 10.03
CA ALA A 362 25.27 -3.96 11.12
C ALA A 362 25.11 -4.93 12.30
N LYS A 363 23.87 -5.36 12.61
CA LYS A 363 23.63 -6.35 13.66
C LYS A 363 24.13 -7.73 13.26
N LEU A 364 23.90 -8.14 12.02
CA LEU A 364 24.37 -9.41 11.47
C LEU A 364 25.91 -9.49 11.46
N GLU A 365 26.58 -8.43 11.05
CA GLU A 365 28.05 -8.34 11.03
C GLU A 365 28.65 -8.42 12.45
N ARG A 366 28.07 -7.73 13.43
CA ARG A 366 28.51 -7.83 14.83
C ARG A 366 28.42 -9.25 15.36
N MET A 367 27.36 -9.98 15.00
CA MET A 367 27.21 -11.38 15.41
C MET A 367 28.28 -12.27 14.76
N ARG A 368 28.66 -12.04 13.49
CA ARG A 368 29.75 -12.75 12.81
C ARG A 368 31.09 -12.51 13.48
N ALA A 369 31.41 -11.26 13.78
CA ALA A 369 32.66 -10.87 14.44
C ALA A 369 32.83 -11.43 15.85
N THR A 370 31.76 -11.77 16.56
CA THR A 370 31.80 -12.36 17.91
C THR A 370 32.09 -13.87 17.87
N ARG A 371 31.85 -14.54 16.76
CA ARG A 371 32.14 -15.97 16.58
C ARG A 371 33.63 -16.26 16.26
N ASP A 372 34.29 -15.29 15.64
CA ASP A 372 35.69 -15.43 15.19
C ASP A 372 36.70 -15.05 16.30
N ARG A 373 36.24 -14.81 17.50
CA ARG A 373 37.01 -14.61 18.72
C ARG A 373 36.81 -15.75 19.71
#